data_52b25b0e792823e5a8d494b995d53937
#
_entry.id   52b25b0e792823e5a8d494b995d53937
#
_cell.length_a   1.000
_cell.length_b   1.000
_cell.length_c   1.000
_cell.angle_alpha   90.00
_cell.angle_beta   90.00
_cell.angle_gamma   90.00
#
_symmetry.space_group_name_H-M   'P 1'
#
loop_
_entity.id
_entity.type
_entity.pdbx_description
1 polymer ?
#
loop_
_entity_poly.entity_id
_entity_poly.type
_entity_poly.pdbx_seq_one_letter_code
_entity_poly.pdbx_strand_id
1 'polypeptide(L)'
;MEDEWDMDKYFPPLYGIPTSVKDNIEIEGKHSTLGVTIRATKVDKEDCATIKCMKHTGLIPFIKTNLPQLAFNFDSFNFLWGRTLNPWNVNKSAGGSSGGEGAALAARVSPIGIGNDMAGSIRIPAAFNGVAGLLPSGDRIPFWGQIWYLYSNAVNIPQLLVV
;
A
#
# COMPACT_ATOMS: atom_id res chain seq x y z
N MET A 1 18.94 15.06 -29.98
CA MET A 1 19.66 15.70 -28.86
C MET A 1 19.85 14.60 -27.84
N GLU A 2 21.06 14.07 -27.79
CA GLU A 2 21.44 13.15 -26.72
C GLU A 2 21.63 14.03 -25.49
N ASP A 3 20.70 13.89 -24.50
CA ASP A 3 20.95 14.47 -23.20
C ASP A 3 22.16 13.73 -22.62
N GLU A 4 23.28 14.41 -22.52
CA GLU A 4 24.43 13.91 -21.78
C GLU A 4 23.99 13.53 -20.40
N TRP A 5 24.14 12.27 -20.04
CA TRP A 5 23.91 11.77 -18.70
C TRP A 5 24.90 12.46 -17.77
N ASP A 6 24.40 13.48 -17.08
CA ASP A 6 25.15 14.18 -16.05
C ASP A 6 25.36 13.26 -14.86
N MET A 7 26.54 12.64 -14.80
CA MET A 7 26.91 11.70 -13.71
C MET A 7 26.98 12.39 -12.34
N ASP A 8 26.96 13.72 -12.28
CA ASP A 8 26.94 14.51 -11.05
C ASP A 8 25.49 14.83 -10.59
N LYS A 9 24.50 14.36 -11.34
CA LYS A 9 23.09 14.55 -10.97
C LYS A 9 22.76 13.71 -9.76
N TYR A 10 22.38 14.35 -8.65
CA TYR A 10 21.93 13.66 -7.44
C TYR A 10 20.63 12.90 -7.71
N PHE A 11 20.69 11.58 -7.63
CA PHE A 11 19.53 10.73 -7.69
C PHE A 11 18.92 10.57 -6.27
N PRO A 12 17.60 10.64 -6.13
CA PRO A 12 16.95 10.31 -4.87
C PRO A 12 17.32 8.89 -4.39
N PRO A 13 17.37 8.65 -3.06
CA PRO A 13 17.92 7.41 -2.49
C PRO A 13 17.26 6.12 -2.97
N LEU A 14 15.99 6.18 -3.40
CA LEU A 14 15.19 5.03 -3.85
C LEU A 14 14.79 5.15 -5.32
N TYR A 15 15.58 5.87 -6.11
CA TYR A 15 15.30 6.14 -7.51
C TYR A 15 15.12 4.87 -8.33
N GLY A 16 13.97 4.79 -9.03
CA GLY A 16 13.68 3.70 -9.95
C GLY A 16 13.15 2.42 -9.29
N ILE A 17 13.04 2.35 -7.96
CA ILE A 17 12.55 1.16 -7.28
C ILE A 17 11.02 1.10 -7.40
N PRO A 18 10.46 0.02 -7.99
CA PRO A 18 9.01 -0.17 -8.06
C PRO A 18 8.45 -0.50 -6.67
N THR A 19 7.24 -0.01 -6.38
CA THR A 19 6.56 -0.26 -5.12
C THR A 19 5.09 -0.56 -5.32
N SER A 20 4.57 -1.53 -4.59
CA SER A 20 3.14 -1.78 -4.47
C SER A 20 2.50 -0.86 -3.43
N VAL A 21 1.22 -0.58 -3.59
CA VAL A 21 0.49 0.36 -2.72
C VAL A 21 -0.89 -0.18 -2.41
N LYS A 22 -1.24 -0.26 -1.14
CA LYS A 22 -2.56 -0.70 -0.68
C LYS A 22 -3.68 0.16 -1.28
N ASP A 23 -4.78 -0.46 -1.64
CA ASP A 23 -5.88 0.16 -2.39
C ASP A 23 -6.43 1.45 -1.76
N ASN A 24 -6.48 1.58 -0.45
CA ASN A 24 -7.04 2.77 0.20
C ASN A 24 -6.09 3.98 0.29
N ILE A 25 -4.91 3.90 -0.29
CA ILE A 25 -3.91 4.97 -0.35
C ILE A 25 -4.05 5.66 -1.70
N GLU A 26 -4.52 6.91 -1.72
CA GLU A 26 -4.85 7.62 -2.96
C GLU A 26 -3.61 7.93 -3.80
N ILE A 27 -3.73 7.64 -5.10
CA ILE A 27 -2.73 7.97 -6.14
C ILE A 27 -3.45 8.69 -7.26
N GLU A 28 -2.99 9.89 -7.62
CA GLU A 28 -3.58 10.69 -8.69
C GLU A 28 -3.80 9.89 -9.98
N GLY A 29 -5.00 10.00 -10.55
CA GLY A 29 -5.40 9.30 -11.77
C GLY A 29 -5.67 7.80 -11.59
N LYS A 30 -5.63 7.26 -10.37
CA LYS A 30 -5.95 5.86 -10.06
C LYS A 30 -7.27 5.76 -9.30
N HIS A 31 -7.67 4.52 -9.01
CA HIS A 31 -8.87 4.24 -8.23
C HIS A 31 -8.47 3.71 -6.85
N SER A 32 -9.03 4.33 -5.82
CA SER A 32 -8.94 3.84 -4.44
C SER A 32 -10.33 3.42 -3.99
N THR A 33 -10.59 2.12 -4.08
CA THR A 33 -11.94 1.57 -4.01
C THR A 33 -12.39 1.24 -2.60
N LEU A 34 -11.47 1.02 -1.68
CA LEU A 34 -11.73 0.52 -0.34
C LEU A 34 -12.53 -0.81 -0.35
N GLY A 35 -12.44 -1.55 -1.46
CA GLY A 35 -13.18 -2.80 -1.68
C GLY A 35 -14.70 -2.62 -1.82
N VAL A 36 -15.19 -1.41 -2.14
CA VAL A 36 -16.62 -1.11 -2.29
C VAL A 36 -16.95 -0.62 -3.70
N THR A 37 -18.06 -1.13 -4.26
CA THR A 37 -18.45 -0.86 -5.66
C THR A 37 -18.75 0.59 -5.93
N ILE A 38 -19.31 1.33 -4.98
CA ILE A 38 -19.63 2.75 -5.14
C ILE A 38 -18.39 3.63 -5.38
N ARG A 39 -17.21 3.14 -5.06
CA ARG A 39 -15.94 3.82 -5.29
C ARG A 39 -15.17 3.30 -6.51
N ALA A 40 -15.62 2.22 -7.12
CA ALA A 40 -14.90 1.54 -8.21
C ALA A 40 -14.67 2.44 -9.44
N THR A 41 -15.55 3.42 -9.67
CA THR A 41 -15.44 4.38 -10.77
C THR A 41 -14.88 5.73 -10.35
N LYS A 42 -14.60 5.94 -9.07
CA LYS A 42 -14.07 7.22 -8.57
C LYS A 42 -12.58 7.28 -8.80
N VAL A 43 -12.13 8.27 -9.55
CA VAL A 43 -10.71 8.55 -9.79
C VAL A 43 -10.18 9.47 -8.69
N ASP A 44 -9.03 9.13 -8.13
CA ASP A 44 -8.32 9.95 -7.16
C ASP A 44 -7.82 11.24 -7.83
N LYS A 45 -8.08 12.39 -7.20
CA LYS A 45 -7.80 13.71 -7.78
C LYS A 45 -6.36 14.16 -7.55
N GLU A 46 -5.71 13.62 -6.54
CA GLU A 46 -4.33 13.95 -6.18
C GLU A 46 -3.68 12.78 -5.45
N ASP A 47 -2.35 12.78 -5.43
CA ASP A 47 -1.59 11.88 -4.56
C ASP A 47 -1.81 12.24 -3.09
N CYS A 48 -2.01 11.25 -2.24
CA CYS A 48 -1.96 11.50 -0.80
C CYS A 48 -0.54 11.87 -0.34
N ALA A 49 -0.42 12.42 0.86
CA ALA A 49 0.87 12.90 1.37
C ALA A 49 1.96 11.82 1.37
N THR A 50 1.62 10.58 1.72
CA THR A 50 2.55 9.45 1.69
C THR A 50 3.10 9.22 0.27
N ILE A 51 2.23 9.21 -0.74
CA ILE A 51 2.63 9.00 -2.14
C ILE A 51 3.50 10.16 -2.64
N LYS A 52 3.18 11.40 -2.29
CA LYS A 52 4.01 12.57 -2.62
C LYS A 52 5.43 12.39 -2.05
N CYS A 53 5.55 12.02 -0.77
CA CYS A 53 6.84 11.74 -0.14
C CYS A 53 7.61 10.61 -0.84
N MET A 54 6.93 9.49 -1.17
CA MET A 54 7.55 8.36 -1.86
C MET A 54 8.09 8.72 -3.23
N LYS A 55 7.28 9.38 -4.06
CA LYS A 55 7.72 9.84 -5.38
C LYS A 55 8.93 10.78 -5.26
N HIS A 56 8.98 11.60 -4.20
CA HIS A 56 10.13 12.46 -3.94
C HIS A 56 11.41 11.65 -3.60
N THR A 57 11.30 10.48 -3.00
CA THR A 57 12.44 9.57 -2.79
C THR A 57 12.83 8.78 -4.03
N GLY A 58 12.10 8.91 -5.13
CA GLY A 58 12.33 8.22 -6.39
C GLY A 58 11.63 6.87 -6.54
N LEU A 59 10.81 6.45 -5.55
CA LEU A 59 9.97 5.25 -5.65
C LEU A 59 8.91 5.39 -6.75
N ILE A 60 8.64 4.28 -7.45
CA ILE A 60 7.66 4.21 -8.53
C ILE A 60 6.46 3.37 -8.10
N PRO A 61 5.34 3.98 -7.68
CA PRO A 61 4.11 3.24 -7.44
C PRO A 61 3.60 2.62 -8.76
N PHE A 62 3.49 1.28 -8.84
CA PHE A 62 3.13 0.62 -10.10
C PHE A 62 1.87 -0.25 -10.03
N ILE A 63 1.50 -0.75 -8.84
CA ILE A 63 0.27 -1.53 -8.63
C ILE A 63 -0.46 -1.10 -7.36
N LYS A 64 -1.79 -1.26 -7.39
CA LYS A 64 -2.65 -1.18 -6.20
C LYS A 64 -2.98 -2.59 -5.74
N THR A 65 -2.93 -2.84 -4.44
CA THR A 65 -3.11 -4.17 -3.87
C THR A 65 -4.40 -4.29 -3.07
N ASN A 66 -4.97 -5.49 -3.02
CA ASN A 66 -6.26 -5.77 -2.42
C ASN A 66 -6.25 -5.64 -0.89
N LEU A 67 -7.43 -5.33 -0.36
CA LEU A 67 -7.72 -5.23 1.06
C LEU A 67 -9.14 -5.77 1.34
N PRO A 68 -9.55 -6.02 2.59
CA PRO A 68 -10.94 -6.32 2.90
C PRO A 68 -11.84 -5.10 2.72
N GLN A 69 -13.11 -5.32 2.50
CA GLN A 69 -14.08 -4.23 2.39
C GLN A 69 -13.93 -3.25 3.57
N LEU A 70 -13.81 -1.96 3.25
CA LEU A 70 -13.59 -0.85 4.19
C LEU A 70 -12.29 -0.96 5.02
N ALA A 71 -11.35 -1.82 4.63
CA ALA A 71 -10.14 -2.13 5.39
C ALA A 71 -10.40 -2.69 6.81
N PHE A 72 -11.59 -3.23 7.06
CA PHE A 72 -12.09 -3.59 8.39
C PHE A 72 -12.19 -5.11 8.60
N ASN A 73 -11.14 -5.85 8.26
CA ASN A 73 -11.02 -7.27 8.55
C ASN A 73 -9.55 -7.69 8.49
N PHE A 74 -9.23 -8.83 9.10
CA PHE A 74 -7.91 -9.47 9.05
C PHE A 74 -7.81 -10.57 7.98
N ASP A 75 -8.76 -10.60 7.04
CA ASP A 75 -8.75 -11.43 5.84
C ASP A 75 -9.10 -10.54 4.63
N SER A 76 -8.20 -10.40 3.69
CA SER A 76 -8.32 -9.46 2.55
C SER A 76 -9.27 -9.99 1.49
N PHE A 77 -10.56 -9.93 1.81
CA PHE A 77 -11.69 -10.29 0.95
C PHE A 77 -12.64 -9.11 0.78
N ASN A 78 -13.09 -8.89 -0.46
CA ASN A 78 -14.23 -8.03 -0.77
C ASN A 78 -14.97 -8.53 -2.02
N PHE A 79 -16.20 -8.05 -2.24
CA PHE A 79 -17.02 -8.47 -3.37
C PHE A 79 -16.60 -7.85 -4.72
N LEU A 80 -15.75 -6.83 -4.71
CA LEU A 80 -15.29 -6.17 -5.92
C LEU A 80 -14.11 -6.90 -6.57
N TRP A 81 -13.13 -7.33 -5.76
CA TRP A 81 -11.87 -7.93 -6.22
C TRP A 81 -11.67 -9.37 -5.79
N GLY A 82 -12.55 -9.90 -4.94
CA GLY A 82 -12.41 -11.24 -4.39
C GLY A 82 -11.45 -11.32 -3.20
N ARG A 83 -10.92 -12.52 -2.95
CA ARG A 83 -10.05 -12.83 -1.83
C ARG A 83 -8.59 -12.91 -2.27
N THR A 84 -7.71 -12.29 -1.51
CA THR A 84 -6.25 -12.49 -1.65
C THR A 84 -5.85 -13.77 -0.95
N LEU A 85 -5.26 -14.68 -1.71
CA LEU A 85 -4.77 -15.97 -1.21
C LEU A 85 -3.32 -15.86 -0.77
N ASN A 86 -2.93 -16.69 0.20
CA ASN A 86 -1.54 -16.78 0.63
C ASN A 86 -0.70 -17.48 -0.47
N PRO A 87 0.39 -16.87 -0.97
CA PRO A 87 1.19 -17.44 -2.05
C PRO A 87 1.85 -18.79 -1.73
N TRP A 88 2.12 -19.05 -0.43
CA TRP A 88 2.71 -20.33 0.00
C TRP A 88 1.68 -21.44 0.09
N ASN A 89 0.41 -21.11 0.33
CA ASN A 89 -0.68 -22.06 0.42
C ASN A 89 -2.01 -21.36 0.12
N VAL A 90 -2.53 -21.59 -1.08
CA VAL A 90 -3.78 -20.97 -1.58
C VAL A 90 -5.04 -21.31 -0.76
N ASN A 91 -4.98 -22.29 0.13
CA ASN A 91 -6.06 -22.62 1.06
C ASN A 91 -6.00 -21.79 2.36
N LYS A 92 -5.02 -20.92 2.50
CA LYS A 92 -4.82 -20.05 3.66
C LYS A 92 -5.06 -18.59 3.29
N SER A 93 -5.40 -17.79 4.30
CA SER A 93 -5.52 -16.35 4.17
C SER A 93 -4.14 -15.71 4.01
N ALA A 94 -4.07 -14.64 3.22
CA ALA A 94 -2.90 -13.75 3.19
C ALA A 94 -2.89 -12.77 4.37
N GLY A 95 -3.90 -12.84 5.25
CA GLY A 95 -4.07 -11.86 6.33
C GLY A 95 -4.72 -10.56 5.85
N GLY A 96 -4.75 -9.58 6.72
CA GLY A 96 -5.39 -8.27 6.46
C GLY A 96 -5.08 -7.23 7.55
N SER A 97 -5.42 -6.00 7.25
CA SER A 97 -6.12 -5.55 6.04
C SER A 97 -5.19 -5.28 4.84
N SER A 98 -3.87 -5.32 4.96
CA SER A 98 -2.92 -5.18 3.85
C SER A 98 -2.51 -6.56 3.28
N GLY A 99 -3.45 -7.49 3.11
CA GLY A 99 -3.15 -8.85 2.66
C GLY A 99 -2.64 -8.90 1.21
N GLY A 100 -3.12 -7.97 0.35
CA GLY A 100 -2.60 -7.81 -0.99
C GLY A 100 -1.12 -7.43 -1.02
N GLU A 101 -0.67 -6.57 -0.10
CA GLU A 101 0.76 -6.23 0.06
C GLU A 101 1.56 -7.44 0.51
N GLY A 102 1.12 -8.11 1.59
CA GLY A 102 1.80 -9.31 2.08
C GLY A 102 1.96 -10.39 1.02
N ALA A 103 0.90 -10.64 0.24
CA ALA A 103 0.93 -11.61 -0.85
C ALA A 103 1.83 -11.16 -2.01
N ALA A 104 1.78 -9.88 -2.42
CA ALA A 104 2.60 -9.36 -3.51
C ALA A 104 4.10 -9.45 -3.19
N LEU A 105 4.49 -9.13 -1.96
CA LEU A 105 5.88 -9.21 -1.51
C LEU A 105 6.35 -10.65 -1.41
N ALA A 106 5.57 -11.54 -0.79
CA ALA A 106 5.90 -12.97 -0.71
C ALA A 106 6.01 -13.65 -2.08
N ALA A 107 5.17 -13.23 -3.02
CA ALA A 107 5.24 -13.69 -4.41
C ALA A 107 6.32 -12.99 -5.25
N ARG A 108 7.12 -12.08 -4.65
CA ARG A 108 8.17 -11.29 -5.32
C ARG A 108 7.66 -10.42 -6.47
N VAL A 109 6.41 -9.99 -6.42
CA VAL A 109 5.83 -9.06 -7.40
C VAL A 109 6.38 -7.65 -7.19
N SER A 110 6.62 -7.27 -5.94
CA SER A 110 7.19 -5.98 -5.55
C SER A 110 8.30 -6.19 -4.52
N PRO A 111 9.42 -5.46 -4.60
CA PRO A 111 10.45 -5.51 -3.56
C PRO A 111 10.05 -4.73 -2.30
N ILE A 112 9.18 -3.75 -2.46
CA ILE A 112 8.73 -2.84 -1.42
C ILE A 112 7.21 -2.65 -1.56
N GLY A 113 6.49 -2.62 -0.43
CA GLY A 113 5.05 -2.39 -0.41
C GLY A 113 4.62 -1.40 0.66
N ILE A 114 3.56 -0.64 0.39
CA ILE A 114 3.00 0.30 1.34
C ILE A 114 1.59 -0.09 1.72
N GLY A 115 1.45 -0.40 2.99
CA GLY A 115 0.18 -0.62 3.64
C GLY A 115 -0.08 0.42 4.73
N ASN A 116 -1.07 0.15 5.55
CA ASN A 116 -1.35 0.89 6.77
C ASN A 116 -1.84 -0.04 7.88
N ASP A 117 -1.55 0.30 9.11
CA ASP A 117 -1.79 -0.57 10.27
C ASP A 117 -2.31 0.22 11.45
N MET A 118 -3.59 0.02 11.78
CA MET A 118 -4.21 0.56 12.97
C MET A 118 -4.25 -0.48 14.11
N ALA A 119 -4.45 -1.75 13.77
CA ALA A 119 -4.66 -2.82 14.75
C ALA A 119 -4.00 -4.14 14.34
N GLY A 120 -2.95 -4.11 13.49
CA GLY A 120 -2.26 -5.29 12.99
C GLY A 120 -2.27 -5.41 11.46
N SER A 121 -2.83 -4.43 10.76
CA SER A 121 -3.09 -4.55 9.31
C SER A 121 -1.86 -4.58 8.39
N ILE A 122 -0.66 -4.36 8.90
CA ILE A 122 0.62 -4.66 8.24
C ILE A 122 1.26 -5.90 8.87
N ARG A 123 1.30 -5.93 10.20
CA ARG A 123 2.00 -6.97 10.97
C ARG A 123 1.37 -8.35 10.77
N ILE A 124 0.04 -8.44 10.69
CA ILE A 124 -0.68 -9.70 10.44
C ILE A 124 -0.36 -10.26 9.06
N PRO A 125 -0.55 -9.53 7.93
CA PRO A 125 -0.17 -10.07 6.63
C PRO A 125 1.33 -10.33 6.50
N ALA A 126 2.20 -9.54 7.12
CA ALA A 126 3.63 -9.81 7.17
C ALA A 126 3.92 -11.17 7.80
N ALA A 127 3.36 -11.44 8.98
CA ALA A 127 3.51 -12.72 9.67
C ALA A 127 2.92 -13.90 8.88
N PHE A 128 1.75 -13.73 8.25
CA PHE A 128 1.08 -14.80 7.51
C PHE A 128 1.81 -15.17 6.22
N ASN A 129 2.48 -14.22 5.59
CA ASN A 129 3.18 -14.43 4.32
C ASN A 129 4.70 -14.60 4.47
N GLY A 130 5.24 -14.50 5.69
CA GLY A 130 6.66 -14.68 5.96
C GLY A 130 7.54 -13.55 5.37
N VAL A 131 7.04 -12.33 5.40
CA VAL A 131 7.76 -11.12 4.97
C VAL A 131 8.00 -10.18 6.15
N ALA A 132 8.95 -9.25 6.02
CA ALA A 132 9.19 -8.27 7.05
C ALA A 132 8.11 -7.17 7.04
N GLY A 133 7.61 -6.81 8.22
CA GLY A 133 6.66 -5.71 8.39
C GLY A 133 7.17 -4.74 9.44
N LEU A 134 7.19 -3.45 9.12
CA LEU A 134 7.59 -2.40 10.06
C LEU A 134 6.42 -1.45 10.33
N LEU A 135 6.05 -1.28 11.56
CA LEU A 135 5.12 -0.28 12.04
C LEU A 135 5.91 0.82 12.78
N PRO A 136 6.17 1.98 12.16
CA PRO A 136 6.91 3.05 12.80
C PRO A 136 6.11 3.69 13.94
N SER A 137 6.77 4.45 14.78
CA SER A 137 6.08 5.31 15.74
C SER A 137 5.13 6.28 15.03
N GLY A 138 4.06 6.68 15.70
CA GLY A 138 3.10 7.65 15.16
C GLY A 138 3.80 8.92 14.67
N ASP A 139 3.16 9.60 13.72
CA ASP A 139 3.60 10.87 13.12
C ASP A 139 4.91 10.86 12.33
N ARG A 140 5.54 9.69 12.14
CA ARG A 140 6.75 9.61 11.31
C ARG A 140 6.46 9.60 9.81
N ILE A 141 5.30 9.10 9.42
CA ILE A 141 4.88 9.04 8.02
C ILE A 141 3.53 9.76 7.90
N PRO A 142 3.40 10.76 7.01
CA PRO A 142 2.16 11.48 6.85
C PRO A 142 1.08 10.59 6.23
N PHE A 143 -0.17 10.67 6.71
CA PHE A 143 -1.27 9.84 6.21
C PHE A 143 -2.40 10.65 5.53
N TRP A 144 -2.29 11.97 5.45
CA TRP A 144 -3.30 12.83 4.82
C TRP A 144 -3.59 12.42 3.37
N GLY A 145 -4.88 12.34 3.02
CA GLY A 145 -5.33 11.91 1.70
C GLY A 145 -5.46 10.39 1.57
N GLN A 146 -5.45 9.63 2.67
CA GLN A 146 -5.85 8.23 2.65
C GLN A 146 -7.33 8.09 2.96
N ILE A 147 -7.97 7.09 2.37
CA ILE A 147 -9.40 6.88 2.52
C ILE A 147 -9.66 5.98 3.72
N TRP A 148 -10.41 6.52 4.68
CA TRP A 148 -10.94 5.81 5.84
C TRP A 148 -12.42 6.07 5.98
N TYR A 149 -13.23 5.04 6.11
CA TYR A 149 -14.67 5.20 6.20
C TYR A 149 -15.15 5.68 7.58
N LEU A 150 -14.43 5.38 8.65
CA LEU A 150 -14.89 5.59 10.03
C LEU A 150 -14.15 6.67 10.83
N TYR A 151 -13.07 7.25 10.31
CA TYR A 151 -12.21 8.13 11.12
C TYR A 151 -11.74 9.35 10.32
N SER A 152 -12.66 10.27 10.02
CA SER A 152 -12.28 11.52 9.38
C SER A 152 -11.51 12.49 10.30
N ASN A 153 -11.49 12.23 11.62
CA ASN A 153 -10.95 13.19 12.61
C ASN A 153 -10.15 12.56 13.76
N ALA A 154 -9.79 11.31 13.73
CA ALA A 154 -9.09 10.74 14.89
C ALA A 154 -8.07 9.69 14.47
N VAL A 155 -6.90 9.82 15.06
CA VAL A 155 -5.81 8.87 15.18
C VAL A 155 -4.77 8.93 14.06
N ASN A 156 -3.58 9.31 14.43
CA ASN A 156 -2.36 9.05 13.70
C ASN A 156 -2.22 7.56 13.46
N ILE A 157 -2.56 7.13 12.24
CA ILE A 157 -2.42 5.73 11.84
C ILE A 157 -1.02 5.56 11.27
N PRO A 158 -0.14 4.87 11.98
CA PRO A 158 1.19 4.61 11.47
C PRO A 158 1.11 3.84 10.17
N GLN A 159 1.98 4.21 9.24
CA GLN A 159 2.05 3.59 7.92
C GLN A 159 3.40 3.01 7.73
N LEU A 160 3.43 1.90 7.10
CA LEU A 160 4.66 1.40 6.64
C LEU A 160 4.66 0.36 5.58
N LEU A 161 5.82 0.36 5.14
CA LEU A 161 6.57 -0.41 4.21
C LEU A 161 6.91 -1.79 4.70
N VAL A 162 6.71 -2.76 3.86
CA VAL A 162 7.16 -4.12 4.07
C VAL A 162 8.24 -4.45 3.03
N VAL A 163 9.31 -5.01 3.47
CA VAL A 163 10.40 -5.52 2.62
C VAL A 163 10.35 -7.03 2.60
#